data_34af44666f292724a955fa3cfdd13015
#
_entry.id   34af44666f292724a955fa3cfdd13015
#
_cell.length_a   1.000
_cell.length_b   1.000
_cell.length_c   1.000
_cell.angle_alpha   90.00
_cell.angle_beta   90.00
_cell.angle_gamma   90.00
#
_symmetry.space_group_name_H-M   'P 1'
#
loop_
_entity.id
_entity.type
_entity.pdbx_description
1 polymer ?
#
loop_
_entity_poly.entity_id
_entity_poly.type
_entity_poly.pdbx_seq_one_letter_code
_entity_poly.pdbx_strand_id
1 'polypeptide(L)'
;MAENDAVFKALADPTRRALLDRLRERNGQTLGELCEPLDMARQSATQHLGLLEAANLVTTIRRGREKLHYLNPVPLWDIAERWIEKFERPRLRALSAIRHRAEEDIMAERPEYVYVTYIESTPERVWNALTDAGLTAEYWGHSNVSDWQPGSAWEHRRVDGSGIADVAGTVLESMPPRRLAMTFDAPGAAPPQGPSRVTFDIEPYHEIVRLTVTHENLAGESALEAISAGWPAVFANLKSLLETGHVLPRAPWEMHAEVRAAQMARNDGSAQPG
;
A
#
# COMPACT_ATOMS: atom_id res chain seq x y z
N MET A 1 11.37 0.66 -30.66
CA MET A 1 9.94 0.95 -30.90
C MET A 1 9.15 -0.32 -31.26
N ALA A 2 9.69 -1.24 -32.07
CA ALA A 2 8.99 -2.48 -32.47
C ALA A 2 8.79 -3.52 -31.35
N GLU A 3 9.64 -3.53 -30.33
CA GLU A 3 9.63 -4.54 -29.27
C GLU A 3 8.40 -4.41 -28.35
N ASN A 4 8.02 -3.18 -27.99
CA ASN A 4 6.83 -2.94 -27.15
C ASN A 4 5.52 -3.23 -27.90
N ASP A 5 5.48 -3.07 -29.23
CA ASP A 5 4.28 -3.39 -30.02
C ASP A 5 3.96 -4.90 -29.99
N ALA A 6 4.99 -5.75 -29.92
CA ALA A 6 4.81 -7.18 -29.76
C ALA A 6 4.20 -7.54 -28.40
N VAL A 7 4.63 -6.85 -27.34
CA VAL A 7 4.08 -7.03 -26.00
C VAL A 7 2.61 -6.63 -25.95
N PHE A 8 2.23 -5.45 -26.49
CA PHE A 8 0.83 -5.03 -26.52
C PHE A 8 -0.06 -5.98 -27.34
N LYS A 9 0.42 -6.43 -28.50
CA LYS A 9 -0.31 -7.43 -29.29
C LYS A 9 -0.48 -8.74 -28.53
N ALA A 10 0.54 -9.17 -27.80
CA ALA A 10 0.47 -10.37 -26.96
C ALA A 10 -0.55 -10.20 -25.83
N LEU A 11 -0.59 -9.05 -25.16
CA LEU A 11 -1.51 -8.78 -24.06
C LEU A 11 -2.95 -8.46 -24.50
N ALA A 12 -3.22 -8.20 -25.77
CA ALA A 12 -4.56 -7.87 -26.26
C ALA A 12 -5.57 -9.04 -26.14
N ASP A 13 -5.10 -10.27 -26.10
CA ASP A 13 -5.92 -11.47 -26.05
C ASP A 13 -6.19 -11.93 -24.60
N PRO A 14 -7.45 -12.19 -24.21
CA PRO A 14 -7.80 -12.56 -22.83
C PRO A 14 -7.20 -13.91 -22.40
N THR A 15 -7.12 -14.87 -23.32
CA THR A 15 -6.56 -16.20 -23.05
C THR A 15 -5.06 -16.12 -22.74
N ARG A 16 -4.34 -15.26 -23.47
CA ARG A 16 -2.91 -15.04 -23.20
C ARG A 16 -2.68 -14.38 -21.84
N ARG A 17 -3.55 -13.44 -21.46
CA ARG A 17 -3.49 -12.85 -20.09
C ARG A 17 -3.74 -13.88 -19.01
N ALA A 18 -4.75 -14.75 -19.20
CA ALA A 18 -5.03 -15.84 -18.26
C ALA A 18 -3.84 -16.81 -18.11
N LEU A 19 -3.12 -17.12 -19.20
CA LEU A 19 -1.90 -17.94 -19.13
C LEU A 19 -0.77 -17.24 -18.35
N LEU A 20 -0.61 -15.92 -18.53
CA LEU A 20 0.37 -15.14 -17.76
C LEU A 20 -0.01 -15.06 -16.27
N ASP A 21 -1.29 -14.89 -15.94
CA ASP A 21 -1.78 -14.88 -14.56
C ASP A 21 -1.48 -16.21 -13.86
N ARG A 22 -1.68 -17.32 -14.53
CA ARG A 22 -1.33 -18.63 -13.99
C ARG A 22 0.17 -18.81 -13.77
N LEU A 23 0.99 -18.33 -14.70
CA LEU A 23 2.44 -18.35 -14.53
C LEU A 23 2.89 -17.42 -13.39
N ARG A 24 2.17 -16.30 -13.16
CA ARG A 24 2.41 -15.41 -12.02
C ARG A 24 2.10 -16.11 -10.70
N GLU A 25 1.01 -16.87 -10.62
CA GLU A 25 0.64 -17.63 -9.41
C GLU A 25 1.66 -18.76 -9.12
N ARG A 26 2.05 -19.50 -10.17
CA ARG A 26 3.04 -20.58 -10.06
C ARG A 26 3.89 -20.64 -11.33
N ASN A 27 5.16 -20.28 -11.24
CA ASN A 27 6.12 -20.42 -12.34
C ASN A 27 6.58 -21.88 -12.54
N GLY A 28 7.10 -22.19 -13.72
CA GLY A 28 7.65 -23.49 -14.04
C GLY A 28 6.59 -24.55 -14.31
N GLN A 29 5.52 -24.19 -14.99
CA GLN A 29 4.42 -25.09 -15.36
C GLN A 29 4.64 -25.71 -16.75
N THR A 30 4.23 -26.96 -16.89
CA THR A 30 4.14 -27.66 -18.18
C THR A 30 2.92 -27.17 -18.98
N LEU A 31 2.90 -27.42 -20.29
CA LEU A 31 1.74 -27.15 -21.13
C LEU A 31 0.45 -27.80 -20.58
N GLY A 32 0.54 -29.02 -20.05
CA GLY A 32 -0.61 -29.74 -19.49
C GLY A 32 -1.21 -29.01 -18.29
N GLU A 33 -0.36 -28.62 -17.34
CA GLU A 33 -0.78 -27.90 -16.12
C GLU A 33 -1.38 -26.52 -16.42
N LEU A 34 -0.92 -25.85 -17.49
CA LEU A 34 -1.48 -24.56 -17.92
C LEU A 34 -2.85 -24.71 -18.62
N CYS A 35 -3.08 -25.83 -19.35
CA CYS A 35 -4.33 -26.08 -20.08
C CYS A 35 -5.48 -26.51 -19.17
N GLU A 36 -5.19 -27.34 -18.16
CA GLU A 36 -6.18 -28.03 -17.33
C GLU A 36 -7.26 -27.10 -16.75
N PRO A 37 -6.91 -25.97 -16.12
CA PRO A 37 -7.89 -25.09 -15.50
C PRO A 37 -8.58 -24.13 -16.49
N LEU A 38 -8.06 -23.99 -17.71
CA LEU A 38 -8.59 -23.06 -18.72
C LEU A 38 -9.53 -23.77 -19.72
N ASP A 39 -9.79 -25.06 -19.52
CA ASP A 39 -10.57 -25.92 -20.44
C ASP A 39 -10.18 -25.70 -21.92
N MET A 40 -8.88 -25.63 -22.17
CA MET A 40 -8.30 -25.26 -23.46
C MET A 40 -7.62 -26.44 -24.14
N ALA A 41 -7.85 -26.56 -25.44
CA ALA A 41 -7.12 -27.54 -26.25
C ALA A 41 -5.61 -27.24 -26.27
N ARG A 42 -4.78 -28.27 -26.08
CA ARG A 42 -3.31 -28.15 -26.08
C ARG A 42 -2.73 -27.46 -27.30
N GLN A 43 -3.34 -27.67 -28.48
CA GLN A 43 -2.90 -27.00 -29.70
C GLN A 43 -3.11 -25.47 -29.64
N SER A 44 -4.25 -25.03 -29.13
CA SER A 44 -4.56 -23.59 -28.91
C SER A 44 -3.60 -22.97 -27.90
N ALA A 45 -3.39 -23.64 -26.76
CA ALA A 45 -2.45 -23.17 -25.75
C ALA A 45 -1.01 -23.05 -26.27
N THR A 46 -0.59 -24.01 -27.13
CA THR A 46 0.74 -23.96 -27.76
C THR A 46 0.89 -22.72 -28.65
N GLN A 47 -0.15 -22.36 -29.41
CA GLN A 47 -0.15 -21.14 -30.26
C GLN A 47 -0.07 -19.86 -29.39
N HIS A 48 -0.88 -19.78 -28.33
CA HIS A 48 -0.86 -18.65 -27.41
C HIS A 48 0.48 -18.50 -26.68
N LEU A 49 1.05 -19.61 -26.18
CA LEU A 49 2.36 -19.60 -25.55
C LEU A 49 3.47 -19.22 -26.54
N GLY A 50 3.40 -19.66 -27.79
CA GLY A 50 4.36 -19.26 -28.82
C GLY A 50 4.35 -17.76 -29.11
N LEU A 51 3.17 -17.11 -29.06
CA LEU A 51 3.06 -15.66 -29.20
C LEU A 51 3.59 -14.91 -27.96
N LEU A 52 3.40 -15.47 -26.76
CA LEU A 52 3.96 -14.94 -25.52
C LEU A 52 5.49 -15.11 -25.46
N GLU A 53 6.02 -16.24 -25.95
CA GLU A 53 7.47 -16.47 -26.09
C GLU A 53 8.08 -15.47 -27.11
N ALA A 54 7.42 -15.28 -28.25
CA ALA A 54 7.86 -14.31 -29.29
C ALA A 54 7.85 -12.86 -28.79
N ALA A 55 6.97 -12.52 -27.86
CA ALA A 55 6.92 -11.22 -27.19
C ALA A 55 7.83 -11.13 -25.95
N ASN A 56 8.65 -12.15 -25.69
CA ASN A 56 9.53 -12.26 -24.53
C ASN A 56 8.81 -12.16 -23.17
N LEU A 57 7.50 -12.44 -23.14
CA LEU A 57 6.68 -12.47 -21.91
C LEU A 57 6.74 -13.82 -21.19
N VAL A 58 7.14 -14.87 -21.92
CA VAL A 58 7.34 -16.23 -21.39
C VAL A 58 8.70 -16.73 -21.84
N THR A 59 9.45 -17.30 -20.92
CA THR A 59 10.67 -18.04 -21.18
C THR A 59 10.45 -19.52 -20.89
N THR A 60 11.24 -20.40 -21.50
CA THR A 60 11.08 -21.84 -21.32
C THR A 60 12.38 -22.54 -21.00
N ILE A 61 12.29 -23.54 -20.12
CA ILE A 61 13.43 -24.40 -19.74
C ILE A 61 13.01 -25.86 -19.96
N ARG A 62 13.89 -26.66 -20.56
CA ARG A 62 13.72 -28.11 -20.65
C ARG A 62 14.29 -28.80 -19.42
N ARG A 63 13.44 -29.60 -18.76
CA ARG A 63 13.83 -30.47 -17.67
C ARG A 63 13.51 -31.92 -18.04
N GLY A 64 14.49 -32.64 -18.54
CA GLY A 64 14.28 -33.99 -19.07
C GLY A 64 13.38 -33.94 -20.31
N ARG A 65 12.22 -34.61 -20.27
CA ARG A 65 11.24 -34.66 -21.36
C ARG A 65 10.22 -33.49 -21.29
N GLU A 66 10.22 -32.72 -20.23
CA GLU A 66 9.26 -31.66 -19.98
C GLU A 66 9.79 -30.30 -20.44
N LYS A 67 8.92 -29.49 -21.03
CA LYS A 67 9.13 -28.06 -21.32
C LYS A 67 8.36 -27.27 -20.27
N LEU A 68 9.08 -26.58 -19.41
CA LEU A 68 8.53 -25.73 -18.35
C LEU A 68 8.49 -24.28 -18.82
N HIS A 69 7.39 -23.59 -18.55
CA HIS A 69 7.16 -22.18 -18.92
C HIS A 69 7.27 -21.29 -17.70
N TYR A 70 7.91 -20.15 -17.86
CA TYR A 70 8.14 -19.15 -16.82
C TYR A 70 7.72 -17.78 -17.29
N LEU A 71 7.04 -17.01 -16.44
CA LEU A 71 6.74 -15.60 -16.69
C LEU A 71 8.06 -14.80 -16.69
N ASN A 72 8.27 -14.01 -17.74
CA ASN A 72 9.31 -12.99 -17.78
C ASN A 72 8.66 -11.61 -17.57
N PRO A 73 8.80 -10.97 -16.40
CA PRO A 73 8.19 -9.69 -16.11
C PRO A 73 8.92 -8.49 -16.71
N VAL A 74 10.15 -8.67 -17.26
CA VAL A 74 11.00 -7.55 -17.74
C VAL A 74 10.30 -6.69 -18.79
N PRO A 75 9.68 -7.22 -19.87
CA PRO A 75 9.00 -6.37 -20.84
C PRO A 75 7.81 -5.59 -20.28
N LEU A 76 7.14 -6.13 -19.25
CA LEU A 76 6.06 -5.43 -18.55
C LEU A 76 6.62 -4.31 -17.67
N TRP A 77 7.75 -4.55 -17.04
CA TRP A 77 8.47 -3.53 -16.26
C TRP A 77 8.93 -2.37 -17.14
N ASP A 78 9.53 -2.64 -18.30
CA ASP A 78 10.02 -1.61 -19.23
C ASP A 78 8.87 -0.72 -19.73
N ILE A 79 7.68 -1.30 -19.97
CA ILE A 79 6.48 -0.54 -20.31
C ILE A 79 6.01 0.31 -19.11
N ALA A 80 5.98 -0.29 -17.92
CA ALA A 80 5.58 0.40 -16.70
C ALA A 80 6.54 1.55 -16.36
N GLU A 81 7.84 1.33 -16.44
CA GLU A 81 8.88 2.34 -16.24
C GLU A 81 8.71 3.52 -17.20
N ARG A 82 8.56 3.24 -18.50
CA ARG A 82 8.44 4.26 -19.54
C ARG A 82 7.24 5.19 -19.38
N TRP A 83 6.10 4.67 -18.91
CA TRP A 83 4.84 5.42 -18.92
C TRP A 83 4.27 5.72 -17.53
N ILE A 84 4.72 5.00 -16.51
CA ILE A 84 4.18 5.10 -15.14
C ILE A 84 5.13 5.85 -14.20
N GLU A 85 6.44 5.87 -14.49
CA GLU A 85 7.40 6.56 -13.63
C GLU A 85 7.17 8.09 -13.55
N LYS A 86 6.62 8.70 -14.60
CA LYS A 86 6.27 10.13 -14.61
C LYS A 86 4.98 10.46 -13.84
N PHE A 87 4.17 9.45 -13.53
CA PHE A 87 2.91 9.63 -12.81
C PHE A 87 3.03 8.89 -11.50
N GLU A 88 3.01 9.61 -10.41
CA GLU A 88 3.13 9.09 -9.03
C GLU A 88 2.40 7.75 -8.86
N ARG A 89 3.16 6.67 -8.69
CA ARG A 89 2.69 5.30 -8.44
C ARG A 89 1.59 5.19 -7.37
N PRO A 90 1.57 6.02 -6.29
CA PRO A 90 0.50 5.99 -5.30
C PRO A 90 -0.88 6.35 -5.87
N ARG A 91 -0.94 7.35 -6.75
CA ARG A 91 -2.19 7.85 -7.33
C ARG A 91 -2.83 6.87 -8.32
N LEU A 92 -2.01 6.13 -9.07
CA LEU A 92 -2.48 5.13 -10.03
C LEU A 92 -2.91 3.82 -9.35
N ARG A 93 -2.28 3.44 -8.23
CA ARG A 93 -2.75 2.33 -7.39
C ARG A 93 -4.08 2.65 -6.73
N ALA A 94 -4.26 3.86 -6.23
CA ALA A 94 -5.54 4.33 -5.70
C ALA A 94 -6.64 4.34 -6.79
N LEU A 95 -6.36 4.83 -7.99
CA LEU A 95 -7.30 4.82 -9.12
C LEU A 95 -7.59 3.41 -9.65
N SER A 96 -6.61 2.51 -9.66
CA SER A 96 -6.81 1.11 -10.04
C SER A 96 -7.61 0.34 -8.99
N ALA A 97 -7.38 0.60 -7.70
CA ALA A 97 -8.17 0.05 -6.61
C ALA A 97 -9.62 0.55 -6.66
N ILE A 98 -9.85 1.83 -6.98
CA ILE A 98 -11.18 2.40 -7.17
C ILE A 98 -11.90 1.73 -8.36
N ARG A 99 -11.20 1.44 -9.47
CA ARG A 99 -11.80 0.78 -10.63
C ARG A 99 -12.10 -0.71 -10.39
N HIS A 100 -11.21 -1.47 -9.76
CA HIS A 100 -11.49 -2.86 -9.35
C HIS A 100 -12.65 -2.93 -8.34
N ARG A 101 -12.72 -1.96 -7.43
CA ARG A 101 -13.82 -1.85 -6.47
C ARG A 101 -15.18 -1.56 -7.13
N ALA A 102 -15.22 -0.71 -8.14
CA ALA A 102 -16.46 -0.42 -8.87
C ALA A 102 -16.99 -1.63 -9.66
N GLU A 103 -16.15 -2.59 -9.99
CA GLU A 103 -16.51 -3.85 -10.66
C GLU A 103 -16.89 -4.98 -9.69
N GLU A 104 -16.45 -4.91 -8.41
CA GLU A 104 -16.74 -5.90 -7.35
C GLU A 104 -17.85 -5.46 -6.37
N ASP A 105 -18.33 -4.22 -6.48
CA ASP A 105 -19.22 -3.54 -5.53
C ASP A 105 -20.70 -4.00 -5.59
N ILE A 106 -20.93 -5.31 -5.43
CA ILE A 106 -22.25 -5.84 -4.99
C ILE A 106 -22.20 -6.32 -3.53
N MET A 107 -21.05 -6.31 -2.87
CA MET A 107 -20.89 -6.62 -1.44
C MET A 107 -20.18 -5.44 -0.75
N ALA A 108 -20.88 -4.81 0.19
CA ALA A 108 -20.46 -3.64 0.96
C ALA A 108 -18.99 -3.65 1.37
N GLU A 109 -18.13 -2.98 0.60
CA GLU A 109 -16.72 -2.79 0.95
C GLU A 109 -16.53 -1.55 1.83
N ARG A 110 -15.69 -1.73 2.84
CA ARG A 110 -15.34 -0.71 3.81
C ARG A 110 -14.17 0.13 3.27
N PRO A 111 -14.15 1.44 3.53
CA PRO A 111 -13.07 2.29 3.08
C PRO A 111 -11.70 1.81 3.57
N GLU A 112 -10.72 1.83 2.67
CA GLU A 112 -9.31 1.54 2.92
C GLU A 112 -8.47 2.72 2.45
N TYR A 113 -7.40 3.01 3.17
CA TYR A 113 -6.44 4.04 2.80
C TYR A 113 -5.03 3.48 2.74
N VAL A 114 -4.33 3.71 1.62
CA VAL A 114 -2.93 3.32 1.45
C VAL A 114 -2.08 4.55 1.18
N TYR A 115 -1.02 4.72 1.97
CA TYR A 115 -0.03 5.76 1.79
C TYR A 115 1.37 5.16 1.70
N VAL A 116 2.18 5.64 0.75
CA VAL A 116 3.56 5.18 0.54
C VAL A 116 4.49 6.38 0.58
N THR A 117 5.56 6.26 1.35
CA THR A 117 6.67 7.22 1.36
C THR A 117 8.02 6.51 1.25
N TYR A 118 9.03 7.25 0.80
CA TYR A 118 10.41 6.78 0.70
C TYR A 118 11.27 7.64 1.62
N ILE A 119 12.12 7.00 2.43
CA ILE A 119 12.90 7.64 3.47
C ILE A 119 14.36 7.20 3.31
N GLU A 120 15.29 8.13 3.29
CA GLU A 120 16.72 7.83 3.38
C GLU A 120 17.03 7.36 4.81
N SER A 121 17.02 6.03 4.99
CA SER A 121 17.15 5.40 6.30
C SER A 121 17.38 3.90 6.17
N THR A 122 17.47 3.19 7.31
CA THR A 122 17.47 1.73 7.37
C THR A 122 16.15 1.20 7.93
N PRO A 123 15.77 -0.05 7.63
CA PRO A 123 14.56 -0.67 8.18
C PRO A 123 14.51 -0.62 9.72
N GLU A 124 15.66 -0.82 10.39
CA GLU A 124 15.76 -0.83 11.85
C GLU A 124 15.48 0.56 12.42
N ARG A 125 15.97 1.63 11.78
CA ARG A 125 15.69 3.00 12.21
C ARG A 125 14.22 3.36 12.00
N VAL A 126 13.61 2.95 10.90
CA VAL A 126 12.16 3.16 10.63
C VAL A 126 11.34 2.37 11.64
N TRP A 127 11.66 1.10 11.89
CA TRP A 127 11.01 0.28 12.89
C TRP A 127 11.07 0.92 14.27
N ASN A 128 12.27 1.32 14.69
CA ASN A 128 12.48 1.97 15.99
C ASN A 128 11.66 3.27 16.09
N ALA A 129 11.61 4.06 15.03
CA ALA A 129 10.81 5.28 15.00
C ALA A 129 9.30 5.02 15.13
N LEU A 130 8.78 3.89 14.68
CA LEU A 130 7.37 3.51 14.82
C LEU A 130 7.05 2.97 16.23
N THR A 131 8.04 2.39 16.92
CA THR A 131 7.83 1.61 18.16
C THR A 131 8.41 2.25 19.41
N ASP A 132 9.35 3.19 19.29
CA ASP A 132 9.92 3.90 20.43
C ASP A 132 9.03 5.07 20.87
N ALA A 133 8.66 5.07 22.16
CA ALA A 133 7.76 6.07 22.73
C ALA A 133 8.33 7.50 22.70
N GLY A 134 9.64 7.66 22.79
CA GLY A 134 10.31 8.96 22.71
C GLY A 134 10.31 9.51 21.30
N LEU A 135 10.65 8.68 20.31
CA LEU A 135 10.65 9.07 18.90
C LEU A 135 9.23 9.40 18.41
N THR A 136 8.23 8.58 18.76
CA THR A 136 6.84 8.86 18.38
C THR A 136 6.31 10.13 19.06
N ALA A 137 6.73 10.44 20.28
CA ALA A 137 6.43 11.71 20.94
C ALA A 137 6.97 12.92 20.15
N GLU A 138 8.17 12.78 19.57
CA GLU A 138 8.84 13.85 18.85
C GLU A 138 8.18 14.19 17.51
N TYR A 139 7.94 13.17 16.65
CA TYR A 139 7.43 13.43 15.31
C TYR A 139 5.92 13.32 15.17
N TRP A 140 5.23 12.67 16.09
CA TRP A 140 3.77 12.47 16.02
C TRP A 140 3.00 13.23 17.13
N GLY A 141 3.73 13.73 18.12
CA GLY A 141 3.12 14.45 19.25
C GLY A 141 2.42 13.54 20.26
N HIS A 142 2.62 12.22 20.17
CA HIS A 142 2.09 11.20 21.06
C HIS A 142 3.12 10.10 21.25
N SER A 143 3.13 9.50 22.43
CA SER A 143 3.97 8.34 22.73
C SER A 143 3.24 7.05 22.41
N ASN A 144 3.78 6.23 21.50
CA ASN A 144 3.29 4.88 21.28
C ASN A 144 3.88 3.94 22.34
N VAL A 145 3.03 3.30 23.11
CA VAL A 145 3.43 2.47 24.25
C VAL A 145 2.91 1.05 24.09
N SER A 146 3.81 0.08 24.03
CA SER A 146 3.54 -1.36 23.98
C SER A 146 4.84 -2.12 24.24
N ASP A 147 4.76 -3.43 24.46
CA ASP A 147 5.89 -4.36 24.32
C ASP A 147 6.05 -4.89 22.88
N TRP A 148 5.14 -4.52 22.01
CA TRP A 148 5.12 -4.85 20.58
C TRP A 148 5.09 -6.33 20.27
N GLN A 149 4.60 -7.17 21.19
CA GLN A 149 4.39 -8.59 20.93
C GLN A 149 2.98 -8.84 20.36
N PRO A 150 2.80 -9.80 19.46
CA PRO A 150 1.47 -10.19 19.00
C PRO A 150 0.54 -10.53 20.18
N GLY A 151 -0.65 -9.91 20.20
CA GLY A 151 -1.62 -10.02 21.30
C GLY A 151 -1.49 -8.96 22.40
N SER A 152 -0.41 -8.20 22.44
CA SER A 152 -0.23 -7.12 23.42
C SER A 152 -1.09 -5.91 23.12
N ALA A 153 -1.52 -5.23 24.17
CA ALA A 153 -2.14 -3.91 24.06
C ALA A 153 -1.10 -2.86 23.65
N TRP A 154 -1.55 -1.87 22.88
CA TRP A 154 -0.77 -0.68 22.60
C TRP A 154 -1.64 0.57 22.77
N GLU A 155 -1.00 1.70 23.08
CA GLU A 155 -1.67 2.97 23.30
C GLU A 155 -0.88 4.12 22.66
N HIS A 156 -1.63 5.08 22.09
CA HIS A 156 -1.16 6.34 21.55
C HIS A 156 -1.47 7.44 22.56
N ARG A 157 -0.53 7.71 23.48
CA ARG A 157 -0.71 8.58 24.65
C ARG A 157 -0.27 10.00 24.37
N ARG A 158 -1.04 10.96 24.86
CA ARG A 158 -0.67 12.38 24.82
C ARG A 158 0.63 12.61 25.60
N VAL A 159 1.42 13.56 25.11
CA VAL A 159 2.68 13.97 25.74
C VAL A 159 2.51 15.12 26.75
N ASP A 160 1.28 15.54 27.04
CA ASP A 160 0.92 16.63 27.95
C ASP A 160 0.95 16.25 29.44
N GLY A 161 1.34 15.03 29.77
CA GLY A 161 1.37 14.49 31.11
C GLY A 161 0.02 14.02 31.66
N SER A 162 -1.07 14.10 30.87
CA SER A 162 -2.41 13.62 31.28
C SER A 162 -2.51 12.11 31.37
N GLY A 163 -1.64 11.37 30.66
CA GLY A 163 -1.71 9.91 30.54
C GLY A 163 -2.89 9.42 29.67
N ILE A 164 -3.62 10.34 29.02
CA ILE A 164 -4.76 10.01 28.17
C ILE A 164 -4.24 9.42 26.87
N ALA A 165 -4.81 8.27 26.48
CA ALA A 165 -4.64 7.70 25.16
C ALA A 165 -5.78 8.19 24.24
N ASP A 166 -5.43 8.74 23.06
CA ASP A 166 -6.40 9.13 22.04
C ASP A 166 -6.73 7.96 21.12
N VAL A 167 -5.81 7.01 20.99
CA VAL A 167 -5.98 5.76 20.25
C VAL A 167 -5.42 4.61 21.08
N ALA A 168 -6.06 3.45 20.97
CA ALA A 168 -5.60 2.21 21.58
C ALA A 168 -5.96 1.01 20.69
N GLY A 169 -5.31 -0.11 20.96
CA GLY A 169 -5.60 -1.33 20.22
C GLY A 169 -4.77 -2.52 20.67
N THR A 170 -4.73 -3.52 19.82
CA THR A 170 -3.96 -4.75 20.02
C THR A 170 -2.97 -4.92 18.87
N VAL A 171 -1.76 -5.31 19.18
CA VAL A 171 -0.75 -5.72 18.18
C VAL A 171 -1.20 -7.05 17.57
N LEU A 172 -1.44 -7.08 16.28
CA LEU A 172 -1.88 -8.28 15.54
C LEU A 172 -0.71 -9.07 14.99
N GLU A 173 0.30 -8.34 14.47
CA GLU A 173 1.49 -8.92 13.86
C GLU A 173 2.70 -8.04 14.18
N SER A 174 3.82 -8.65 14.50
CA SER A 174 5.09 -7.97 14.76
C SER A 174 6.23 -8.78 14.18
N MET A 175 6.83 -8.28 13.10
CA MET A 175 7.94 -8.88 12.36
C MET A 175 9.08 -7.87 12.19
N PRO A 176 9.83 -7.55 13.26
CA PRO A 176 10.90 -6.56 13.18
C PRO A 176 11.98 -6.95 12.16
N PRO A 177 12.53 -6.03 11.37
CA PRO A 177 12.10 -4.63 11.19
C PRO A 177 11.17 -4.44 9.98
N ARG A 178 10.37 -5.44 9.57
CA ARG A 178 9.73 -5.50 8.26
C ARG A 178 8.24 -5.17 8.28
N ARG A 179 7.51 -5.60 9.32
CA ARG A 179 6.07 -5.48 9.34
C ARG A 179 5.51 -5.36 10.75
N LEU A 180 4.60 -4.38 10.94
CA LEU A 180 3.82 -4.20 12.16
C LEU A 180 2.36 -4.02 11.76
N ALA A 181 1.46 -4.82 12.35
CA ALA A 181 0.01 -4.65 12.18
C ALA A 181 -0.68 -4.59 13.55
N MET A 182 -1.66 -3.69 13.68
CA MET A 182 -2.38 -3.46 14.93
C MET A 182 -3.80 -2.94 14.67
N THR A 183 -4.70 -3.16 15.62
CA THR A 183 -5.99 -2.46 15.61
C THR A 183 -5.81 -1.01 16.05
N PHE A 184 -6.68 -0.10 15.57
CA PHE A 184 -6.46 1.34 15.70
C PHE A 184 -7.81 2.06 15.88
N ASP A 185 -8.24 2.26 17.13
CA ASP A 185 -9.51 2.90 17.44
C ASP A 185 -9.42 3.77 18.70
N ALA A 186 -10.42 4.62 18.92
CA ALA A 186 -10.54 5.35 20.18
C ALA A 186 -10.68 4.36 21.35
N PRO A 187 -10.08 4.63 22.51
CA PRO A 187 -10.16 3.74 23.68
C PRO A 187 -11.62 3.45 24.06
N GLY A 188 -11.93 2.17 24.23
CA GLY A 188 -13.27 1.71 24.55
C GLY A 188 -14.28 1.74 23.40
N ALA A 189 -13.87 2.13 22.20
CA ALA A 189 -14.70 2.00 21.01
C ALA A 189 -14.97 0.53 20.69
N ALA A 190 -16.22 0.22 20.36
CA ALA A 190 -16.65 -1.08 19.90
C ALA A 190 -17.49 -0.91 18.62
N PRO A 191 -16.85 -0.53 17.49
CA PRO A 191 -17.58 -0.30 16.26
C PRO A 191 -18.27 -1.58 15.80
N PRO A 192 -19.52 -1.51 15.30
CA PRO A 192 -20.31 -2.69 14.91
C PRO A 192 -19.62 -3.56 13.86
N GLN A 193 -18.78 -2.94 13.03
CA GLN A 193 -18.01 -3.59 11.97
C GLN A 193 -16.70 -4.23 12.46
N GLY A 194 -16.38 -4.12 13.75
CA GLY A 194 -15.07 -4.47 14.31
C GLY A 194 -14.06 -3.33 14.19
N PRO A 195 -12.90 -3.47 14.84
CA PRO A 195 -11.88 -2.43 14.90
C PRO A 195 -11.26 -2.12 13.54
N SER A 196 -10.83 -0.88 13.35
CA SER A 196 -9.97 -0.53 12.21
C SER A 196 -8.58 -1.16 12.39
N ARG A 197 -7.87 -1.36 11.29
CA ARG A 197 -6.56 -2.01 11.27
C ARG A 197 -5.55 -1.15 10.54
N VAL A 198 -4.39 -0.96 11.15
CA VAL A 198 -3.24 -0.32 10.51
C VAL A 198 -2.13 -1.34 10.33
N THR A 199 -1.55 -1.36 9.14
CA THR A 199 -0.40 -2.18 8.80
C THR A 199 0.72 -1.28 8.27
N PHE A 200 1.93 -1.44 8.80
CA PHE A 200 3.16 -0.82 8.31
C PHE A 200 4.03 -1.88 7.66
N ASP A 201 4.32 -1.72 6.38
CA ASP A 201 5.28 -2.54 5.64
C ASP A 201 6.55 -1.72 5.38
N ILE A 202 7.71 -2.27 5.77
CA ILE A 202 9.03 -1.63 5.71
C ILE A 202 9.91 -2.44 4.76
N GLU A 203 10.15 -1.89 3.58
CA GLU A 203 10.88 -2.58 2.50
C GLU A 203 12.18 -1.83 2.20
N PRO A 204 13.36 -2.46 2.40
CA PRO A 204 14.63 -1.83 2.07
C PRO A 204 14.87 -1.80 0.56
N TYR A 205 15.49 -0.71 0.10
CA TYR A 205 15.99 -0.58 -1.26
C TYR A 205 17.26 0.28 -1.26
N HIS A 206 18.42 -0.35 -1.29
CA HIS A 206 19.74 0.31 -1.12
C HIS A 206 19.76 1.18 0.14
N GLU A 207 20.05 2.47 0.01
CA GLU A 207 20.14 3.42 1.13
C GLU A 207 18.80 4.01 1.55
N ILE A 208 17.70 3.58 0.91
CA ILE A 208 16.36 4.06 1.23
C ILE A 208 15.43 2.93 1.69
N VAL A 209 14.40 3.33 2.41
CA VAL A 209 13.31 2.45 2.84
C VAL A 209 12.01 2.93 2.21
N ARG A 210 11.26 2.00 1.62
CA ARG A 210 9.87 2.21 1.27
C ARG A 210 9.01 1.85 2.48
N LEU A 211 8.33 2.84 3.04
CA LEU A 211 7.35 2.64 4.10
C LEU A 211 5.95 2.74 3.49
N THR A 212 5.18 1.67 3.62
CA THR A 212 3.76 1.64 3.24
C THR A 212 2.91 1.54 4.50
N VAL A 213 1.93 2.44 4.64
CA VAL A 213 0.86 2.29 5.62
C VAL A 213 -0.43 1.94 4.90
N THR A 214 -1.09 0.88 5.39
CA THR A 214 -2.43 0.48 4.96
C THR A 214 -3.35 0.59 6.16
N HIS A 215 -4.45 1.38 6.04
CA HIS A 215 -5.45 1.54 7.08
C HIS A 215 -6.79 1.03 6.56
N GLU A 216 -7.21 -0.10 7.08
CA GLU A 216 -8.37 -0.88 6.62
C GLU A 216 -9.54 -0.77 7.61
N ASN A 217 -10.73 -1.13 7.16
CA ASN A 217 -11.92 -1.23 8.00
C ASN A 217 -12.34 0.10 8.63
N LEU A 218 -12.19 1.19 7.89
CA LEU A 218 -12.57 2.53 8.34
C LEU A 218 -14.10 2.64 8.50
N ALA A 219 -14.53 3.43 9.50
CA ALA A 219 -15.94 3.58 9.87
C ALA A 219 -16.77 4.45 8.89
N GLY A 220 -16.28 4.72 7.69
CA GLY A 220 -16.96 5.47 6.65
C GLY A 220 -16.11 6.62 6.11
N GLU A 221 -16.74 7.48 5.30
CA GLU A 221 -16.08 8.53 4.52
C GLU A 221 -15.39 9.58 5.40
N SER A 222 -16.01 9.98 6.52
CA SER A 222 -15.41 10.93 7.46
C SER A 222 -14.13 10.39 8.13
N ALA A 223 -14.08 9.08 8.43
CA ALA A 223 -12.88 8.44 8.93
C ALA A 223 -11.79 8.39 7.84
N LEU A 224 -12.17 8.09 6.59
CA LEU A 224 -11.27 8.10 5.46
C LEU A 224 -10.67 9.50 5.22
N GLU A 225 -11.47 10.56 5.29
CA GLU A 225 -10.98 11.95 5.19
C GLU A 225 -9.96 12.28 6.28
N ALA A 226 -10.27 11.95 7.53
CA ALA A 226 -9.37 12.20 8.66
C ALA A 226 -8.03 11.47 8.49
N ILE A 227 -8.07 10.19 8.11
CA ILE A 227 -6.89 9.35 7.90
C ILE A 227 -6.07 9.81 6.69
N SER A 228 -6.73 10.20 5.59
CA SER A 228 -6.06 10.68 4.37
C SER A 228 -5.34 12.02 4.58
N ALA A 229 -5.77 12.82 5.53
CA ALA A 229 -5.06 14.03 5.95
C ALA A 229 -3.97 13.74 7.00
N GLY A 230 -4.23 12.80 7.91
CA GLY A 230 -3.35 12.50 9.05
C GLY A 230 -2.06 11.78 8.66
N TRP A 231 -2.12 10.65 7.97
CA TRP A 231 -0.91 9.87 7.66
C TRP A 231 0.14 10.63 6.87
N PRO A 232 -0.18 11.39 5.79
CA PRO A 232 0.82 12.19 5.09
C PRO A 232 1.51 13.21 5.98
N ALA A 233 0.76 13.85 6.89
CA ALA A 233 1.29 14.85 7.81
C ALA A 233 2.28 14.21 8.82
N VAL A 234 1.90 13.09 9.42
CA VAL A 234 2.73 12.33 10.36
C VAL A 234 4.01 11.83 9.68
N PHE A 235 3.90 11.24 8.49
CA PHE A 235 5.07 10.68 7.82
C PHE A 235 5.97 11.72 7.15
N ALA A 236 5.47 12.90 6.81
CA ALA A 236 6.33 14.01 6.43
C ALA A 236 7.25 14.41 7.60
N ASN A 237 6.72 14.40 8.81
CA ASN A 237 7.48 14.71 10.03
C ASN A 237 8.47 13.59 10.41
N LEU A 238 8.03 12.33 10.33
CA LEU A 238 8.91 11.15 10.51
C LEU A 238 10.06 11.16 9.51
N LYS A 239 9.76 11.40 8.22
CA LYS A 239 10.77 11.48 7.16
C LYS A 239 11.79 12.56 7.45
N SER A 240 11.34 13.76 7.82
CA SER A 240 12.23 14.86 8.21
C SER A 240 13.15 14.44 9.35
N LEU A 241 12.59 13.86 10.42
CA LEU A 241 13.37 13.41 11.58
C LEU A 241 14.44 12.38 11.18
N LEU A 242 14.09 11.37 10.39
CA LEU A 242 15.01 10.30 10.03
C LEU A 242 16.10 10.74 9.03
N GLU A 243 15.81 11.67 8.13
CA GLU A 243 16.74 12.14 7.10
C GLU A 243 17.63 13.31 7.60
N THR A 244 17.09 14.20 8.44
CA THR A 244 17.79 15.43 8.85
C THR A 244 18.15 15.48 10.33
N GLY A 245 17.60 14.57 11.14
CA GLY A 245 17.73 14.60 12.61
C GLY A 245 16.78 15.58 13.30
N HIS A 246 15.86 16.23 12.59
CA HIS A 246 14.90 17.18 13.16
C HIS A 246 13.51 16.98 12.54
N VAL A 247 12.48 17.19 13.34
CA VAL A 247 11.11 17.31 12.86
C VAL A 247 10.93 18.61 12.06
N LEU A 248 9.86 18.72 11.31
CA LEU A 248 9.50 19.96 10.62
C LEU A 248 9.29 21.09 11.64
N PRO A 249 9.58 22.36 11.29
CA PRO A 249 9.52 23.49 12.21
C PRO A 249 8.12 23.80 12.73
N ARG A 250 7.10 23.23 12.11
CA ARG A 250 5.70 23.23 12.58
C ARG A 250 5.07 21.87 12.30
N ALA A 251 4.19 21.43 13.18
CA ALA A 251 3.47 20.18 13.02
C ALA A 251 2.53 20.25 11.81
N PRO A 252 2.69 19.38 10.78
CA PRO A 252 1.92 19.50 9.53
C PRO A 252 0.41 19.35 9.71
N TRP A 253 -0.05 18.65 10.75
CA TRP A 253 -1.48 18.50 11.07
C TRP A 253 -2.14 19.80 11.54
N GLU A 254 -1.38 20.77 12.08
CA GLU A 254 -1.89 22.11 12.44
C GLU A 254 -2.36 22.88 11.21
N MET A 255 -1.69 22.70 10.07
CA MET A 255 -2.05 23.32 8.80
C MET A 255 -3.48 22.99 8.36
N HIS A 256 -3.94 21.76 8.58
CA HIS A 256 -5.31 21.36 8.24
C HIS A 256 -6.36 22.06 9.11
N ALA A 257 -6.04 22.31 10.38
CA ALA A 257 -6.94 23.06 11.28
C ALA A 257 -7.03 24.53 10.86
N GLU A 258 -5.92 25.17 10.53
CA GLU A 258 -5.87 26.56 10.07
C GLU A 258 -6.57 26.76 8.72
N VAL A 259 -6.37 25.84 7.76
CA VAL A 259 -7.03 25.88 6.45
C VAL A 259 -8.54 25.71 6.59
N ARG A 260 -9.02 24.78 7.42
CA ARG A 260 -10.46 24.63 7.70
C ARG A 260 -11.05 25.87 8.37
N ALA A 261 -10.37 26.43 9.36
CA ALA A 261 -10.81 27.64 10.03
C ALA A 261 -10.91 28.82 9.04
N ALA A 262 -9.92 28.97 8.15
CA ALA A 262 -9.93 30.00 7.12
C ALA A 262 -11.04 29.80 6.06
N GLN A 263 -11.36 28.55 5.71
CA GLN A 263 -12.47 28.22 4.81
C GLN A 263 -13.83 28.50 5.45
N MET A 264 -14.03 28.14 6.73
CA MET A 264 -15.25 28.44 7.48
C MET A 264 -15.48 29.97 7.59
N ALA A 265 -14.43 30.71 7.93
CA ALA A 265 -14.52 32.19 8.02
C ALA A 265 -14.87 32.86 6.67
N ARG A 266 -14.43 32.28 5.54
CA ARG A 266 -14.80 32.78 4.20
C ARG A 266 -16.27 32.48 3.85
N ASN A 267 -16.77 31.30 4.26
CA ASN A 267 -18.16 30.91 4.01
C ASN A 267 -19.14 31.74 4.88
N ASP A 268 -18.79 32.01 6.13
CA ASP A 268 -19.59 32.88 7.02
C ASP A 268 -19.59 34.35 6.54
N GLY A 269 -18.49 34.83 5.97
CA GLY A 269 -18.39 36.21 5.42
C GLY A 269 -19.16 36.41 4.10
N SER A 270 -19.56 35.35 3.41
CA SER A 270 -20.34 35.42 2.16
C SER A 270 -21.87 35.38 2.36
N ALA A 271 -22.35 35.27 3.60
CA ALA A 271 -23.77 35.18 3.95
C ALA A 271 -24.36 36.47 4.52
N GLN A 272 -23.86 37.64 4.10
CA GLN A 272 -24.59 38.90 4.36
C GLN A 272 -25.46 39.24 3.15
N PRO A 273 -26.81 39.26 3.30
CA PRO A 273 -27.70 39.76 2.25
C PRO A 273 -27.63 41.26 2.23
N GLY A 274 -27.43 41.83 1.02
CA GLY A 274 -27.67 43.22 0.69
C GLY A 274 -29.16 43.48 0.53
#